data_47640d69d568aed0df03802fedeabb62
#
_entry.id   47640d69d568aed0df03802fedeabb62
#
_cell.length_a   1.000
_cell.length_b   1.000
_cell.length_c   1.000
_cell.angle_alpha   90.00
_cell.angle_beta   90.00
_cell.angle_gamma   90.00
#
_symmetry.space_group_name_H-M   'P 1'
#
loop_
_entity.id
_entity.type
_entity.pdbx_description
1 polymer ?
#
loop_
_entity_poly.entity_id
_entity_poly.type
_entity_poly.pdbx_seq_one_letter_code
_entity_poly.pdbx_strand_id
1 'polypeptide(L)'
;METRKEIIKQMGDEMREDIFLEVNNRIERSLRRRFWLRISAVAASVTLLFGISNYISFHEGYKKLNSQMIEMVNPMGMRSSVVLSDGTKVILNAGTTLSYPAAFVSGQREVKVNGEAFFEVSHDKEHPFIVSAENVKVKVLGTKFNVKAYDDDDNIEVTLAEGKVGVGLDTKNLIQIMPGQQIKYMKASHRFIKREVRLQSYTAWVCGKFYFTNYPLEKIAKQLERSFNVRIQILGDDLRKAAFTGDFVRGENIDQILRVMTANRPIRYEIEGDQITISKTLLSKEIFP
;
A
#
# COMPACT_ATOMS: atom_id res chain seq x y z
N MET A 1 -10.96 11.38 -107.68
CA MET A 1 -11.33 10.15 -106.87
C MET A 1 -10.22 9.83 -105.87
N GLU A 2 -8.99 10.16 -106.14
CA GLU A 2 -7.83 9.91 -105.23
C GLU A 2 -7.85 10.73 -103.95
N THR A 3 -8.16 12.02 -104.03
CA THR A 3 -8.22 12.99 -102.89
C THR A 3 -9.21 12.52 -101.78
N ARG A 4 -10.30 11.87 -102.12
CA ARG A 4 -11.28 11.38 -101.12
C ARG A 4 -10.79 10.16 -100.37
N LYS A 5 -9.97 9.32 -100.98
CA LYS A 5 -9.37 8.12 -100.34
C LYS A 5 -8.27 8.51 -99.32
N GLU A 6 -7.49 9.54 -99.69
CA GLU A 6 -6.45 10.08 -98.80
C GLU A 6 -7.01 10.73 -97.57
N ILE A 7 -8.10 11.55 -97.71
CA ILE A 7 -8.76 12.17 -96.54
C ILE A 7 -9.34 11.10 -95.61
N ILE A 8 -9.96 10.01 -96.13
CA ILE A 8 -10.51 8.94 -95.29
C ILE A 8 -9.40 8.18 -94.60
N LYS A 9 -8.26 7.99 -95.25
CA LYS A 9 -7.10 7.35 -94.61
C LYS A 9 -6.50 8.19 -93.52
N GLN A 10 -6.35 9.49 -93.74
CA GLN A 10 -5.82 10.43 -92.75
C GLN A 10 -6.74 10.57 -91.52
N MET A 11 -8.07 10.70 -91.73
CA MET A 11 -9.02 10.64 -90.64
C MET A 11 -9.03 9.30 -89.84
N GLY A 12 -8.75 8.20 -90.57
CA GLY A 12 -8.65 6.86 -89.92
C GLY A 12 -7.38 6.77 -89.08
N ASP A 13 -6.28 7.35 -89.56
CA ASP A 13 -5.02 7.33 -88.80
C ASP A 13 -5.06 8.30 -87.61
N GLU A 14 -5.61 9.49 -87.71
CA GLU A 14 -5.89 10.42 -86.62
C GLU A 14 -6.78 9.80 -85.56
N MET A 15 -7.89 9.16 -85.95
CA MET A 15 -8.82 8.50 -85.04
C MET A 15 -8.16 7.28 -84.31
N ARG A 16 -7.22 6.61 -84.93
CA ARG A 16 -6.42 5.54 -84.30
C ARG A 16 -5.43 6.08 -83.30
N GLU A 17 -4.79 7.18 -83.56
CA GLU A 17 -3.89 7.82 -82.61
C GLU A 17 -4.64 8.35 -81.38
N ASP A 18 -5.78 8.97 -81.58
CA ASP A 18 -6.62 9.46 -80.44
C ASP A 18 -7.08 8.32 -79.55
N ILE A 19 -7.58 7.22 -80.14
CA ILE A 19 -7.97 6.04 -79.43
C ILE A 19 -6.79 5.39 -78.69
N PHE A 20 -5.61 5.32 -79.35
CA PHE A 20 -4.42 4.78 -78.74
C PHE A 20 -3.97 5.62 -77.53
N LEU A 21 -3.97 6.92 -77.65
CA LEU A 21 -3.61 7.86 -76.58
C LEU A 21 -4.62 7.76 -75.38
N GLU A 22 -5.92 7.64 -75.68
CA GLU A 22 -6.93 7.50 -74.65
C GLU A 22 -6.80 6.18 -73.89
N VAL A 23 -6.58 5.06 -74.59
CA VAL A 23 -6.38 3.75 -74.01
C VAL A 23 -5.09 3.71 -73.17
N ASN A 24 -4.00 4.26 -73.70
CA ASN A 24 -2.71 4.33 -72.99
C ASN A 24 -2.83 5.17 -71.70
N ASN A 25 -3.48 6.33 -71.80
CA ASN A 25 -3.75 7.17 -70.64
C ASN A 25 -4.62 6.47 -69.57
N ARG A 26 -5.62 5.66 -69.98
CA ARG A 26 -6.42 4.85 -69.05
C ARG A 26 -5.59 3.77 -68.38
N ILE A 27 -4.74 3.11 -69.10
CA ILE A 27 -3.84 2.07 -68.59
C ILE A 27 -2.86 2.69 -67.58
N GLU A 28 -2.21 3.80 -67.90
CA GLU A 28 -1.30 4.48 -66.98
C GLU A 28 -1.99 4.97 -65.74
N ARG A 29 -3.19 5.56 -65.84
CA ARG A 29 -3.98 5.97 -64.64
C ARG A 29 -4.34 4.78 -63.78
N SER A 30 -4.70 3.63 -64.35
CA SER A 30 -5.05 2.44 -63.63
C SER A 30 -3.81 1.83 -62.93
N LEU A 31 -2.65 1.81 -63.58
CA LEU A 31 -1.38 1.33 -63.01
C LEU A 31 -0.91 2.28 -61.89
N ARG A 32 -0.94 3.58 -62.06
CA ARG A 32 -0.60 4.55 -61.03
C ARG A 32 -1.55 4.42 -59.83
N ARG A 33 -2.86 4.27 -60.02
CA ARG A 33 -3.82 4.05 -58.96
C ARG A 33 -3.53 2.76 -58.17
N ARG A 34 -3.25 1.66 -58.84
CA ARG A 34 -2.89 0.37 -58.18
C ARG A 34 -1.56 0.48 -57.42
N PHE A 35 -0.59 1.21 -57.96
CA PHE A 35 0.70 1.46 -57.34
C PHE A 35 0.52 2.25 -56.03
N TRP A 36 -0.25 3.37 -56.05
CA TRP A 36 -0.53 4.16 -54.87
C TRP A 36 -1.36 3.41 -53.83
N LEU A 37 -2.33 2.58 -54.26
CA LEU A 37 -3.08 1.73 -53.37
C LEU A 37 -2.19 0.70 -52.67
N ARG A 38 -1.21 0.16 -53.32
CA ARG A 38 -0.23 -0.76 -52.70
C ARG A 38 0.67 -0.08 -51.71
N ILE A 39 1.18 1.10 -52.06
CA ILE A 39 2.01 1.90 -51.14
C ILE A 39 1.22 2.31 -49.92
N SER A 40 -0.01 2.80 -50.07
CA SER A 40 -0.86 3.18 -48.94
C SER A 40 -1.20 1.98 -48.04
N ALA A 41 -1.42 0.79 -48.62
CA ALA A 41 -1.67 -0.42 -47.86
C ALA A 41 -0.43 -0.82 -47.02
N VAL A 42 0.77 -0.76 -47.62
CA VAL A 42 2.02 -1.01 -46.90
C VAL A 42 2.28 0.01 -45.82
N ALA A 43 2.08 1.29 -46.11
CA ALA A 43 2.24 2.36 -45.13
C ALA A 43 1.26 2.17 -43.93
N ALA A 44 -0.02 1.84 -44.22
CA ALA A 44 -1.01 1.58 -43.17
C ALA A 44 -0.63 0.33 -42.32
N SER A 45 -0.09 -0.71 -42.94
CA SER A 45 0.39 -1.91 -42.23
C SER A 45 1.57 -1.59 -41.31
N VAL A 46 2.53 -0.80 -41.78
CA VAL A 46 3.69 -0.37 -40.99
C VAL A 46 3.26 0.49 -39.78
N THR A 47 2.36 1.46 -40.03
CA THR A 47 1.83 2.29 -38.93
C THR A 47 1.04 1.50 -37.90
N LEU A 48 0.26 0.50 -38.33
CA LEU A 48 -0.47 -0.39 -37.44
C LEU A 48 0.50 -1.25 -36.62
N LEU A 49 1.49 -1.86 -37.24
CA LEU A 49 2.51 -2.66 -36.54
C LEU A 49 3.32 -1.84 -35.55
N PHE A 50 3.68 -0.61 -35.92
CA PHE A 50 4.35 0.32 -35.03
C PHE A 50 3.48 0.71 -33.83
N GLY A 51 2.17 0.98 -34.06
CA GLY A 51 1.19 1.24 -33.01
C GLY A 51 1.05 0.05 -32.04
N ILE A 52 0.92 -1.16 -32.58
CA ILE A 52 0.82 -2.40 -31.78
C ILE A 52 2.11 -2.62 -30.97
N SER A 53 3.28 -2.46 -31.62
CA SER A 53 4.57 -2.63 -30.92
C SER A 53 4.74 -1.65 -29.77
N ASN A 54 4.42 -0.37 -29.97
CA ASN A 54 4.44 0.64 -28.92
C ASN A 54 3.45 0.30 -27.80
N TYR A 55 2.22 -0.13 -28.13
CA TYR A 55 1.21 -0.53 -27.14
C TYR A 55 1.70 -1.71 -26.30
N ILE A 56 2.29 -2.73 -26.91
CA ILE A 56 2.84 -3.90 -26.19
C ILE A 56 4.01 -3.47 -25.29
N SER A 57 4.97 -2.70 -25.81
CA SER A 57 6.14 -2.23 -25.06
C SER A 57 5.73 -1.36 -23.85
N PHE A 58 4.75 -0.48 -24.06
CA PHE A 58 4.19 0.33 -22.99
C PHE A 58 3.53 -0.54 -21.91
N HIS A 59 2.72 -1.50 -22.32
CA HIS A 59 2.02 -2.40 -21.40
C HIS A 59 2.95 -3.34 -20.62
N GLU A 60 4.01 -3.83 -21.25
CA GLU A 60 5.07 -4.63 -20.62
C GLU A 60 5.88 -3.79 -19.62
N GLY A 61 6.19 -2.54 -19.94
CA GLY A 61 6.86 -1.61 -19.05
C GLY A 61 6.06 -1.35 -17.78
N TYR A 62 4.75 -1.14 -17.90
CA TYR A 62 3.86 -0.98 -16.75
C TYR A 62 3.77 -2.23 -15.87
N LYS A 63 3.69 -3.42 -16.47
CA LYS A 63 3.70 -4.68 -15.71
C LYS A 63 4.98 -4.85 -14.91
N LYS A 64 6.12 -4.51 -15.50
CA LYS A 64 7.43 -4.61 -14.85
C LYS A 64 7.55 -3.66 -13.66
N LEU A 65 7.04 -2.43 -13.74
CA LEU A 65 7.00 -1.48 -12.63
C LEU A 65 6.12 -1.97 -11.48
N ASN A 66 4.97 -2.55 -11.77
CA ASN A 66 4.07 -3.10 -10.74
C ASN A 66 4.64 -4.37 -10.08
N SER A 67 5.50 -5.13 -10.77
CA SER A 67 6.14 -6.32 -10.22
C SER A 67 7.38 -6.01 -9.36
N GLN A 68 7.89 -4.78 -9.44
CA GLN A 68 9.04 -4.34 -8.63
C GLN A 68 8.55 -3.95 -7.24
N MET A 69 8.61 -4.90 -6.30
CA MET A 69 8.26 -4.67 -4.90
C MET A 69 9.42 -4.01 -4.17
N ILE A 70 9.10 -2.98 -3.42
CA ILE A 70 9.99 -2.29 -2.49
C ILE A 70 9.64 -2.79 -1.10
N GLU A 71 10.65 -3.18 -0.35
CA GLU A 71 10.51 -3.55 1.05
C GLU A 71 11.22 -2.52 1.92
N MET A 72 10.46 -1.87 2.80
CA MET A 72 10.96 -0.89 3.76
C MET A 72 10.90 -1.49 5.15
N VAL A 73 12.06 -1.76 5.73
CA VAL A 73 12.20 -2.27 7.10
C VAL A 73 12.54 -1.12 8.04
N ASN A 74 11.68 -0.89 9.03
CA ASN A 74 11.88 0.12 10.05
C ASN A 74 12.44 -0.54 11.32
N PRO A 75 13.67 -0.23 11.77
CA PRO A 75 14.26 -0.89 12.92
C PRO A 75 13.55 -0.54 14.24
N MET A 76 13.81 -1.33 15.28
CA MET A 76 13.38 -1.03 16.65
C MET A 76 13.91 0.33 17.11
N GLY A 77 13.16 1.02 17.96
CA GLY A 77 13.51 2.35 18.49
C GLY A 77 13.28 3.51 17.51
N MET A 78 12.92 3.25 16.26
CA MET A 78 12.78 4.27 15.24
C MET A 78 11.34 4.36 14.70
N ARG A 79 10.97 5.54 14.25
CA ARG A 79 9.76 5.80 13.46
C ARG A 79 10.19 6.48 12.17
N SER A 80 9.58 6.09 11.08
CA SER A 80 9.86 6.67 9.76
C SER A 80 8.55 6.94 9.00
N SER A 81 8.65 7.66 7.91
CA SER A 81 7.51 7.87 7.02
C SER A 81 7.93 7.77 5.57
N VAL A 82 7.01 7.28 4.74
CA VAL A 82 7.17 7.18 3.29
C VAL A 82 5.94 7.75 2.61
N VAL A 83 6.16 8.37 1.46
CA VAL A 83 5.08 8.77 0.54
C VAL A 83 5.12 7.84 -0.66
N LEU A 84 4.02 7.14 -0.89
CA LEU A 84 3.87 6.19 -1.98
C LEU A 84 3.61 6.93 -3.31
N SER A 85 3.67 6.19 -4.43
CA SER A 85 3.51 6.76 -5.79
C SER A 85 2.13 7.39 -6.05
N ASP A 86 1.10 7.02 -5.27
CA ASP A 86 -0.25 7.60 -5.34
C ASP A 86 -0.44 8.83 -4.42
N GLY A 87 0.61 9.27 -3.72
CA GLY A 87 0.57 10.35 -2.74
C GLY A 87 0.11 9.90 -1.34
N THR A 88 -0.21 8.62 -1.12
CA THR A 88 -0.52 8.08 0.20
C THR A 88 0.69 8.21 1.11
N LYS A 89 0.51 8.80 2.30
CA LYS A 89 1.53 8.88 3.34
C LYS A 89 1.36 7.73 4.32
N VAL A 90 2.45 7.02 4.58
CA VAL A 90 2.50 5.93 5.56
C VAL A 90 3.54 6.25 6.62
N ILE A 91 3.14 6.22 7.88
CA ILE A 91 4.05 6.38 9.03
C ILE A 91 4.25 4.99 9.62
N LEU A 92 5.49 4.56 9.76
CA LEU A 92 5.87 3.24 10.26
C LEU A 92 6.35 3.34 11.69
N ASN A 93 5.80 2.51 12.56
CA ASN A 93 6.27 2.35 13.94
C ASN A 93 7.52 1.47 13.98
N ALA A 94 8.16 1.40 15.13
CA ALA A 94 9.37 0.60 15.37
C ALA A 94 9.10 -0.90 15.09
N GLY A 95 10.07 -1.59 14.48
CA GLY A 95 9.99 -2.99 14.13
C GLY A 95 8.97 -3.32 13.04
N THR A 96 8.64 -2.36 12.16
CA THR A 96 7.64 -2.53 11.11
C THR A 96 8.29 -2.74 9.75
N THR A 97 7.76 -3.69 8.99
CA THR A 97 8.10 -3.92 7.58
C THR A 97 6.89 -3.55 6.71
N LEU A 98 7.11 -2.71 5.70
CA LEU A 98 6.13 -2.34 4.69
C LEU A 98 6.64 -2.77 3.31
N SER A 99 5.84 -3.58 2.60
CA SER A 99 6.12 -3.99 1.22
C SER A 99 5.07 -3.39 0.28
N TYR A 100 5.53 -2.70 -0.76
CA TYR A 100 4.67 -2.00 -1.71
C TYR A 100 5.28 -1.96 -3.12
N PRO A 101 4.50 -1.89 -4.19
CA PRO A 101 5.04 -1.78 -5.54
C PRO A 101 5.64 -0.38 -5.79
N ALA A 102 6.67 -0.30 -6.63
CA ALA A 102 7.28 0.98 -7.03
C ALA A 102 6.26 1.96 -7.65
N ALA A 103 5.24 1.43 -8.33
CA ALA A 103 4.11 2.19 -8.86
C ALA A 103 2.83 1.35 -8.82
N PHE A 104 1.68 1.98 -8.53
CA PHE A 104 0.37 1.34 -8.63
C PHE A 104 -0.16 1.45 -10.06
N VAL A 105 0.04 0.41 -10.86
CA VAL A 105 -0.36 0.36 -12.29
C VAL A 105 -1.50 -0.62 -12.55
N SER A 106 -1.97 -1.32 -11.53
CA SER A 106 -3.14 -2.19 -11.57
C SER A 106 -4.40 -1.44 -11.09
N GLY A 107 -5.56 -2.04 -11.30
CA GLY A 107 -6.84 -1.47 -10.82
C GLY A 107 -7.00 -1.41 -9.29
N GLN A 108 -5.97 -1.77 -8.53
CA GLN A 108 -5.93 -1.72 -7.06
C GLN A 108 -4.57 -1.26 -6.57
N ARG A 109 -4.55 -0.56 -5.44
CA ARG A 109 -3.35 -0.09 -4.74
C ARG A 109 -3.11 -0.99 -3.54
N GLU A 110 -2.30 -2.05 -3.71
CA GLU A 110 -2.09 -3.03 -2.64
C GLU A 110 -0.71 -2.86 -2.00
N VAL A 111 -0.67 -2.90 -0.67
CA VAL A 111 0.53 -2.90 0.17
C VAL A 111 0.43 -4.01 1.22
N LYS A 112 1.58 -4.48 1.73
CA LYS A 112 1.63 -5.45 2.83
C LYS A 112 2.33 -4.80 4.03
N VAL A 113 1.81 -5.04 5.23
CA VAL A 113 2.40 -4.57 6.48
C VAL A 113 2.56 -5.73 7.46
N ASN A 114 3.74 -5.79 8.08
CA ASN A 114 4.02 -6.57 9.28
C ASN A 114 4.56 -5.58 10.33
N GLY A 115 3.85 -5.42 11.44
CA GLY A 115 4.14 -4.39 12.43
C GLY A 115 3.00 -3.40 12.62
N GLU A 116 3.30 -2.14 12.86
CA GLU A 116 2.29 -1.09 13.07
C GLU A 116 2.54 0.09 12.15
N ALA A 117 1.51 0.47 11.40
CA ALA A 117 1.57 1.61 10.48
C ALA A 117 0.29 2.45 10.53
N PHE A 118 0.47 3.77 10.43
CA PHE A 118 -0.59 4.73 10.26
C PHE A 118 -0.63 5.19 8.81
N PHE A 119 -1.79 5.05 8.19
CA PHE A 119 -2.02 5.35 6.78
C PHE A 119 -2.87 6.62 6.64
N GLU A 120 -2.39 7.56 5.84
CA GLU A 120 -3.14 8.71 5.33
C GLU A 120 -3.30 8.50 3.82
N VAL A 121 -4.37 7.78 3.44
CA VAL A 121 -4.57 7.32 2.06
C VAL A 121 -5.15 8.41 1.19
N SER A 122 -4.51 8.65 0.04
CA SER A 122 -5.01 9.56 -1.00
C SER A 122 -6.36 9.10 -1.54
N HIS A 123 -7.29 10.05 -1.68
CA HIS A 123 -8.67 9.75 -2.10
C HIS A 123 -8.74 9.34 -3.58
N ASP A 124 -9.16 8.11 -3.85
CA ASP A 124 -9.42 7.58 -5.18
C ASP A 124 -10.50 6.50 -5.08
N LYS A 125 -11.67 6.76 -5.70
CA LYS A 125 -12.82 5.86 -5.69
C LYS A 125 -12.71 4.73 -6.71
N GLU A 126 -11.96 4.96 -7.78
CA GLU A 126 -11.86 4.01 -8.90
C GLU A 126 -10.81 2.93 -8.59
N HIS A 127 -9.74 3.29 -7.86
CA HIS A 127 -8.67 2.37 -7.50
C HIS A 127 -8.59 2.19 -5.97
N PRO A 128 -9.30 1.22 -5.39
CA PRO A 128 -9.27 0.96 -3.96
C PRO A 128 -7.86 0.71 -3.42
N PHE A 129 -7.57 1.23 -2.22
CA PHE A 129 -6.34 0.95 -1.50
C PHE A 129 -6.55 -0.22 -0.56
N ILE A 130 -5.67 -1.22 -0.61
CA ILE A 130 -5.77 -2.46 0.15
C ILE A 130 -4.50 -2.63 0.99
N VAL A 131 -4.67 -2.73 2.31
CA VAL A 131 -3.59 -3.13 3.21
C VAL A 131 -3.77 -4.59 3.58
N SER A 132 -2.75 -5.39 3.29
CA SER A 132 -2.66 -6.80 3.66
C SER A 132 -1.82 -6.94 4.93
N ALA A 133 -2.41 -7.45 5.99
CA ALA A 133 -1.77 -7.72 7.28
C ALA A 133 -2.00 -9.21 7.61
N GLU A 134 -1.00 -10.05 7.39
CA GLU A 134 -1.14 -11.51 7.38
C GLU A 134 -2.31 -11.95 6.47
N ASN A 135 -3.35 -12.55 7.07
CA ASN A 135 -4.57 -12.98 6.37
C ASN A 135 -5.71 -11.94 6.39
N VAL A 136 -5.53 -10.80 7.06
CA VAL A 136 -6.53 -9.73 7.12
C VAL A 136 -6.32 -8.75 5.98
N LYS A 137 -7.40 -8.39 5.30
CA LYS A 137 -7.46 -7.37 4.25
C LYS A 137 -8.22 -6.15 4.76
N VAL A 138 -7.62 -4.97 4.59
CA VAL A 138 -8.21 -3.67 4.93
C VAL A 138 -8.40 -2.88 3.64
N LYS A 139 -9.64 -2.58 3.27
CA LYS A 139 -9.97 -1.88 2.02
C LYS A 139 -10.53 -0.49 2.30
N VAL A 140 -9.95 0.51 1.63
CA VAL A 140 -10.32 1.93 1.78
C VAL A 140 -10.29 2.66 0.42
N LEU A 141 -10.89 3.87 0.38
CA LEU A 141 -10.91 4.73 -0.81
C LEU A 141 -10.25 6.10 -0.59
N GLY A 142 -9.92 6.45 0.67
CA GLY A 142 -9.34 7.73 1.07
C GLY A 142 -9.66 7.95 2.56
N THR A 143 -8.74 7.57 3.44
CA THR A 143 -9.06 7.28 4.84
C THR A 143 -7.81 7.42 5.69
N LYS A 144 -7.95 7.87 6.94
CA LYS A 144 -6.88 7.83 7.94
C LYS A 144 -7.16 6.74 8.95
N PHE A 145 -6.25 5.78 9.07
CA PHE A 145 -6.42 4.63 9.95
C PHE A 145 -5.09 4.04 10.41
N ASN A 146 -5.12 3.33 11.52
CA ASN A 146 -4.00 2.58 12.07
C ASN A 146 -4.20 1.08 11.85
N VAL A 147 -3.15 0.39 11.44
CA VAL A 147 -3.07 -1.08 11.42
C VAL A 147 -1.96 -1.50 12.32
N LYS A 148 -2.24 -2.39 13.30
CA LYS A 148 -1.27 -3.02 14.16
C LYS A 148 -1.35 -4.53 13.97
N ALA A 149 -0.28 -5.12 13.42
CA ALA A 149 -0.21 -6.51 13.00
C ALA A 149 1.22 -7.05 13.14
N TYR A 150 1.76 -7.04 14.35
CA TYR A 150 3.04 -7.69 14.63
C TYR A 150 2.85 -9.20 14.70
N ASP A 151 3.82 -9.97 14.20
CA ASP A 151 3.77 -11.43 14.18
C ASP A 151 3.67 -12.02 15.58
N ASP A 152 4.33 -11.40 16.57
CA ASP A 152 4.37 -11.81 17.98
C ASP A 152 3.19 -11.29 18.83
N ASP A 153 2.23 -10.55 18.22
CA ASP A 153 0.98 -10.15 18.87
C ASP A 153 -0.13 -11.20 18.59
N ASP A 154 -1.00 -11.46 19.57
CA ASP A 154 -2.10 -12.43 19.50
C ASP A 154 -3.23 -12.02 18.55
N ASN A 155 -3.19 -10.79 18.05
CA ASN A 155 -4.28 -10.21 17.29
C ASN A 155 -3.78 -9.15 16.30
N ILE A 156 -4.63 -8.87 15.29
CA ILE A 156 -4.47 -7.75 14.37
C ILE A 156 -5.53 -6.72 14.73
N GLU A 157 -5.13 -5.45 14.84
CA GLU A 157 -6.03 -4.35 15.20
C GLU A 157 -6.06 -3.31 14.06
N VAL A 158 -7.27 -2.93 13.65
CA VAL A 158 -7.50 -1.87 12.66
C VAL A 158 -8.37 -0.80 13.30
N THR A 159 -7.84 0.41 13.48
CA THR A 159 -8.51 1.52 14.14
C THR A 159 -8.73 2.66 13.15
N LEU A 160 -9.97 3.11 13.01
CA LEU A 160 -10.34 4.16 12.08
C LEU A 160 -10.33 5.53 12.74
N ALA A 161 -9.54 6.45 12.16
CA ALA A 161 -9.49 7.85 12.58
C ALA A 161 -10.42 8.74 11.74
N GLU A 162 -10.42 8.59 10.41
CA GLU A 162 -11.22 9.43 9.50
C GLU A 162 -11.62 8.65 8.25
N GLY A 163 -12.85 8.81 7.77
CA GLY A 163 -13.35 8.18 6.56
C GLY A 163 -14.13 6.90 6.80
N LYS A 164 -13.93 5.88 5.98
CA LYS A 164 -14.57 4.56 6.06
C LYS A 164 -13.56 3.45 5.77
N VAL A 165 -13.63 2.38 6.53
CA VAL A 165 -12.77 1.20 6.37
C VAL A 165 -13.62 -0.06 6.34
N GLY A 166 -13.30 -0.96 5.40
CA GLY A 166 -13.80 -2.33 5.39
C GLY A 166 -12.67 -3.30 5.77
N VAL A 167 -12.91 -4.20 6.73
CA VAL A 167 -11.95 -5.19 7.23
C VAL A 167 -12.52 -6.60 7.06
N GLY A 168 -11.75 -7.53 6.53
CA GLY A 168 -12.17 -8.91 6.32
C GLY A 168 -11.00 -9.85 6.02
N LEU A 169 -11.28 -11.12 5.74
CA LEU A 169 -10.29 -12.09 5.26
C LEU A 169 -10.14 -12.03 3.72
N ASP A 170 -11.10 -11.44 3.06
CA ASP A 170 -11.10 -11.17 1.62
C ASP A 170 -11.60 -9.73 1.35
N THR A 171 -11.60 -9.30 0.10
CA THR A 171 -12.04 -7.95 -0.30
C THR A 171 -13.54 -7.87 -0.64
N LYS A 172 -14.31 -8.95 -0.48
CA LYS A 172 -15.75 -9.01 -0.80
C LYS A 172 -16.61 -8.95 0.46
N ASN A 173 -16.24 -9.71 1.50
CA ASN A 173 -16.96 -9.82 2.76
C ASN A 173 -16.29 -8.96 3.83
N LEU A 174 -16.60 -7.66 3.85
CA LEU A 174 -15.95 -6.69 4.71
C LEU A 174 -16.88 -6.19 5.82
N ILE A 175 -16.37 -6.19 7.03
CA ILE A 175 -16.98 -5.53 8.19
C ILE A 175 -16.63 -4.04 8.12
N GLN A 176 -17.64 -3.20 8.02
CA GLN A 176 -17.46 -1.75 7.96
C GLN A 176 -17.30 -1.16 9.37
N ILE A 177 -16.35 -0.23 9.51
CA ILE A 177 -16.17 0.57 10.73
C ILE A 177 -16.23 2.06 10.43
N MET A 178 -16.64 2.82 11.44
CA MET A 178 -16.76 4.28 11.45
C MET A 178 -15.64 4.90 12.28
N PRO A 179 -15.36 6.21 12.16
CA PRO A 179 -14.38 6.90 13.00
C PRO A 179 -14.62 6.65 14.50
N GLY A 180 -13.56 6.38 15.24
CA GLY A 180 -13.63 5.99 16.66
C GLY A 180 -13.91 4.51 16.91
N GLN A 181 -14.04 3.70 15.88
CA GLN A 181 -14.22 2.26 15.98
C GLN A 181 -12.94 1.50 15.63
N GLN A 182 -12.81 0.30 16.19
CA GLN A 182 -11.73 -0.63 15.96
C GLN A 182 -12.29 -2.02 15.66
N ILE A 183 -11.67 -2.70 14.71
CA ILE A 183 -11.77 -4.15 14.55
C ILE A 183 -10.53 -4.78 15.16
N LYS A 184 -10.74 -5.81 15.96
CA LYS A 184 -9.71 -6.69 16.49
C LYS A 184 -9.94 -8.10 15.95
N TYR A 185 -8.98 -8.59 15.17
CA TYR A 185 -8.97 -9.97 14.69
C TYR A 185 -8.12 -10.83 15.62
N MET A 186 -8.71 -11.83 16.24
CA MET A 186 -8.04 -12.77 17.16
C MET A 186 -7.44 -13.91 16.34
N LYS A 187 -6.10 -14.02 16.28
CA LYS A 187 -5.39 -15.00 15.45
C LYS A 187 -5.75 -16.44 15.83
N ALA A 188 -5.80 -16.76 17.12
CA ALA A 188 -6.08 -18.12 17.60
C ALA A 188 -7.52 -18.62 17.34
N SER A 189 -8.51 -17.73 17.42
CA SER A 189 -9.93 -18.09 17.27
C SER A 189 -10.55 -17.69 15.94
N HIS A 190 -9.81 -17.00 15.08
CA HIS A 190 -10.25 -16.47 13.80
C HIS A 190 -11.51 -15.59 13.89
N ARG A 191 -11.70 -14.90 15.02
CA ARG A 191 -12.87 -14.06 15.27
C ARG A 191 -12.57 -12.59 15.16
N PHE A 192 -13.50 -11.86 14.53
CA PHE A 192 -13.52 -10.40 14.50
C PHE A 192 -14.34 -9.86 15.67
N ILE A 193 -13.80 -8.89 16.39
CA ILE A 193 -14.46 -8.17 17.48
C ILE A 193 -14.46 -6.69 17.09
N LYS A 194 -15.64 -6.10 16.95
CA LYS A 194 -15.81 -4.67 16.70
C LYS A 194 -16.09 -3.96 18.03
N ARG A 195 -15.41 -2.83 18.28
CA ARG A 195 -15.61 -2.03 19.50
C ARG A 195 -15.37 -0.56 19.25
N GLU A 196 -15.90 0.29 20.10
CA GLU A 196 -15.55 1.71 20.18
C GLU A 196 -14.27 1.90 20.99
N VAL A 197 -13.45 2.87 20.59
CA VAL A 197 -12.15 3.11 21.23
C VAL A 197 -11.85 4.61 21.31
N ARG A 198 -11.03 4.98 22.29
CA ARG A 198 -10.43 6.32 22.35
C ARG A 198 -9.29 6.38 21.32
N LEU A 199 -9.43 7.18 20.27
CA LEU A 199 -8.47 7.25 19.14
C LEU A 199 -7.04 7.54 19.60
N GLN A 200 -6.85 8.44 20.57
CA GLN A 200 -5.53 8.78 21.08
C GLN A 200 -4.71 7.57 21.54
N SER A 201 -5.36 6.57 22.13
CA SER A 201 -4.68 5.34 22.59
C SER A 201 -4.09 4.51 21.46
N TYR A 202 -4.48 4.75 20.19
CA TYR A 202 -4.09 3.97 19.02
C TYR A 202 -3.36 4.77 17.94
N THR A 203 -3.37 6.08 18.05
CA THR A 203 -2.76 6.95 17.02
C THR A 203 -1.69 7.89 17.60
N ALA A 204 -1.61 8.05 18.90
CA ALA A 204 -0.68 8.98 19.54
C ALA A 204 0.80 8.59 19.40
N TRP A 205 1.08 7.32 19.16
CA TRP A 205 2.43 6.83 18.89
C TRP A 205 3.08 7.54 17.68
N VAL A 206 2.26 7.97 16.70
CA VAL A 206 2.70 8.79 15.56
C VAL A 206 3.47 10.03 16.02
N CYS A 207 3.07 10.61 17.16
CA CYS A 207 3.72 11.78 17.79
C CYS A 207 4.62 11.39 18.99
N GLY A 208 4.93 10.10 19.17
CA GLY A 208 5.78 9.62 20.26
C GLY A 208 5.12 9.64 21.63
N LYS A 209 3.80 9.60 21.69
CA LYS A 209 3.03 9.62 22.93
C LYS A 209 2.46 8.23 23.23
N PHE A 210 2.26 7.93 24.50
CA PHE A 210 1.65 6.69 24.95
C PHE A 210 0.46 6.98 25.85
N TYR A 211 -0.65 6.29 25.60
CA TYR A 211 -1.87 6.34 26.41
C TYR A 211 -2.27 4.90 26.75
N PHE A 212 -2.11 4.56 28.02
CA PHE A 212 -2.49 3.26 28.55
C PHE A 212 -3.76 3.40 29.38
N THR A 213 -4.78 2.63 29.10
CA THR A 213 -6.02 2.61 29.89
C THR A 213 -6.36 1.17 30.21
N ASN A 214 -6.21 0.78 31.49
CA ASN A 214 -6.43 -0.58 31.96
C ASN A 214 -5.68 -1.63 31.09
N TYR A 215 -4.40 -1.33 30.79
CA TYR A 215 -3.62 -2.09 29.82
C TYR A 215 -2.68 -3.06 30.53
N PRO A 216 -2.63 -4.38 30.16
CA PRO A 216 -1.77 -5.34 30.82
C PRO A 216 -0.29 -4.97 30.70
N LEU A 217 0.48 -5.14 31.78
CA LEU A 217 1.90 -4.78 31.84
C LEU A 217 2.73 -5.49 30.76
N GLU A 218 2.43 -6.75 30.46
CA GLU A 218 3.12 -7.49 29.38
C GLU A 218 2.95 -6.84 27.99
N LYS A 219 1.77 -6.25 27.70
CA LYS A 219 1.51 -5.56 26.44
C LYS A 219 2.14 -4.19 26.40
N ILE A 220 2.23 -3.52 27.56
CA ILE A 220 2.98 -2.27 27.70
C ILE A 220 4.47 -2.55 27.47
N ALA A 221 5.01 -3.59 28.10
CA ALA A 221 6.40 -3.99 27.94
C ALA A 221 6.76 -4.21 26.47
N LYS A 222 5.99 -5.00 25.71
CA LYS A 222 6.19 -5.20 24.27
C LYS A 222 6.21 -3.88 23.47
N GLN A 223 5.31 -2.95 23.82
CA GLN A 223 5.27 -1.65 23.13
C GLN A 223 6.49 -0.78 23.47
N LEU A 224 6.95 -0.80 24.72
CA LEU A 224 8.15 -0.09 25.15
C LEU A 224 9.42 -0.73 24.58
N GLU A 225 9.52 -2.06 24.54
CA GLU A 225 10.63 -2.79 23.89
C GLU A 225 10.82 -2.34 22.45
N ARG A 226 9.73 -2.30 21.68
CA ARG A 226 9.77 -1.85 20.29
C ARG A 226 10.17 -0.38 20.18
N SER A 227 9.56 0.48 21.01
CA SER A 227 9.74 1.94 20.92
C SER A 227 11.09 2.45 21.39
N PHE A 228 11.75 1.74 22.33
CA PHE A 228 13.01 2.15 22.93
C PHE A 228 14.18 1.21 22.59
N ASN A 229 13.92 0.15 21.80
CA ASN A 229 14.91 -0.87 21.46
C ASN A 229 15.58 -1.49 22.69
N VAL A 230 14.76 -1.93 23.64
CA VAL A 230 15.17 -2.59 24.89
C VAL A 230 14.49 -3.95 25.03
N ARG A 231 14.94 -4.79 25.95
CA ARG A 231 14.31 -6.06 26.34
C ARG A 231 13.76 -5.94 27.74
N ILE A 232 12.48 -6.26 27.93
CA ILE A 232 11.83 -6.15 29.23
C ILE A 232 11.38 -7.53 29.72
N GLN A 233 12.03 -8.02 30.75
CA GLN A 233 11.63 -9.25 31.44
C GLN A 233 10.74 -8.93 32.63
N ILE A 234 9.55 -9.53 32.68
CA ILE A 234 8.63 -9.39 33.81
C ILE A 234 8.65 -10.69 34.62
N LEU A 235 9.04 -10.61 35.87
CA LEU A 235 9.10 -11.74 36.79
C LEU A 235 7.77 -11.90 37.55
N GLY A 236 7.02 -12.95 37.19
CA GLY A 236 5.74 -13.33 37.79
C GLY A 236 4.53 -13.10 36.86
N ASP A 237 3.69 -14.13 36.78
CA ASP A 237 2.53 -14.13 35.85
C ASP A 237 1.43 -13.15 36.25
N ASP A 238 1.24 -12.96 37.55
CA ASP A 238 0.30 -11.99 38.08
C ASP A 238 0.74 -10.55 37.76
N LEU A 239 2.05 -10.30 37.78
CA LEU A 239 2.61 -8.99 37.39
C LEU A 239 2.45 -8.72 35.88
N ARG A 240 2.64 -9.73 35.03
CA ARG A 240 2.41 -9.62 33.58
C ARG A 240 0.99 -9.18 33.26
N LYS A 241 0.00 -9.71 34.01
CA LYS A 241 -1.42 -9.43 33.83
C LYS A 241 -1.89 -8.17 34.55
N ALA A 242 -1.05 -7.60 35.41
CA ALA A 242 -1.40 -6.38 36.17
C ALA A 242 -1.73 -5.25 35.18
N ALA A 243 -2.88 -4.62 35.39
CA ALA A 243 -3.34 -3.51 34.56
C ALA A 243 -2.73 -2.18 34.99
N PHE A 244 -2.36 -1.38 34.04
CA PHE A 244 -1.83 -0.04 34.25
C PHE A 244 -2.65 0.98 33.48
N THR A 245 -2.82 2.19 34.07
CA THR A 245 -3.40 3.36 33.44
C THR A 245 -2.46 4.54 33.64
N GLY A 246 -2.12 5.23 32.56
CA GLY A 246 -1.23 6.40 32.58
C GLY A 246 -0.96 6.93 31.18
N ASP A 247 -0.67 8.22 31.12
CA ASP A 247 -0.41 8.94 29.89
C ASP A 247 1.03 9.48 29.92
N PHE A 248 1.78 9.22 28.83
CA PHE A 248 3.15 9.70 28.62
C PHE A 248 3.15 10.55 27.34
N VAL A 249 3.21 11.85 27.48
CA VAL A 249 2.92 12.81 26.39
C VAL A 249 3.98 13.88 26.20
N ARG A 250 5.03 13.88 27.04
CA ARG A 250 6.08 14.92 27.06
C ARG A 250 7.41 14.47 26.45
N GLY A 251 7.43 13.29 25.81
CA GLY A 251 8.66 12.69 25.27
C GLY A 251 9.50 12.00 26.34
N GLU A 252 8.84 11.41 27.32
CA GLU A 252 9.46 10.68 28.44
C GLU A 252 10.35 9.55 27.87
N ASN A 253 11.55 9.39 28.44
CA ASN A 253 12.42 8.25 28.15
C ASN A 253 11.97 7.02 28.95
N ILE A 254 12.58 5.87 28.67
CA ILE A 254 12.18 4.58 29.23
C ILE A 254 12.28 4.57 30.77
N ASP A 255 13.33 5.16 31.36
CA ASP A 255 13.48 5.25 32.82
C ASP A 255 12.38 6.08 33.46
N GLN A 256 12.03 7.24 32.85
CA GLN A 256 10.95 8.10 33.35
C GLN A 256 9.59 7.36 33.30
N ILE A 257 9.32 6.63 32.23
CA ILE A 257 8.10 5.83 32.09
C ILE A 257 8.04 4.78 33.20
N LEU A 258 9.10 3.97 33.36
CA LEU A 258 9.17 2.91 34.36
C LEU A 258 9.07 3.46 35.78
N ARG A 259 9.70 4.58 36.08
CA ARG A 259 9.62 5.26 37.38
C ARG A 259 8.18 5.64 37.73
N VAL A 260 7.45 6.20 36.77
CA VAL A 260 6.02 6.53 36.97
C VAL A 260 5.18 5.26 37.14
N MET A 261 5.44 4.21 36.35
CA MET A 261 4.71 2.95 36.41
C MET A 261 4.89 2.21 37.73
N THR A 262 6.06 2.32 38.34
CA THR A 262 6.39 1.62 39.61
C THR A 262 6.14 2.49 40.86
N ALA A 263 5.97 3.81 40.68
CA ALA A 263 5.69 4.72 41.78
C ALA A 263 4.42 4.27 42.58
N ASN A 264 4.55 4.22 43.90
CA ASN A 264 3.47 3.82 44.82
C ASN A 264 2.88 2.40 44.60
N ARG A 265 3.66 1.50 43.98
CA ARG A 265 3.30 0.08 43.78
C ARG A 265 4.39 -0.80 44.35
N PRO A 266 4.08 -2.05 44.79
CA PRO A 266 5.10 -2.99 45.24
C PRO A 266 5.81 -3.63 44.04
N ILE A 267 6.33 -2.80 43.14
CA ILE A 267 7.01 -3.16 41.90
C ILE A 267 8.31 -2.38 41.83
N ARG A 268 9.39 -3.08 41.46
CA ARG A 268 10.71 -2.47 41.18
C ARG A 268 11.15 -2.83 39.78
N TYR A 269 12.06 -2.04 39.22
CA TYR A 269 12.73 -2.34 37.98
C TYR A 269 14.23 -2.14 38.13
N GLU A 270 15.01 -2.87 37.35
CA GLU A 270 16.45 -2.77 37.23
C GLU A 270 16.80 -2.64 35.76
N ILE A 271 17.74 -1.75 35.42
CA ILE A 271 18.19 -1.50 34.05
C ILE A 271 19.67 -1.87 33.96
N GLU A 272 20.00 -2.84 33.11
CA GLU A 272 21.35 -3.28 32.81
C GLU A 272 21.57 -3.21 31.29
N GLY A 273 22.12 -2.09 30.81
CA GLY A 273 22.28 -1.83 29.38
C GLY A 273 20.95 -1.73 28.66
N ASP A 274 20.70 -2.65 27.71
CA ASP A 274 19.43 -2.77 26.98
C ASP A 274 18.42 -3.72 27.64
N GLN A 275 18.80 -4.37 28.77
CA GLN A 275 17.94 -5.29 29.50
C GLN A 275 17.30 -4.60 30.70
N ILE A 276 16.00 -4.81 30.85
CA ILE A 276 15.20 -4.27 31.95
C ILE A 276 14.46 -5.41 32.61
N THR A 277 14.62 -5.55 33.92
CA THR A 277 13.89 -6.55 34.71
C THR A 277 12.87 -5.86 35.59
N ILE A 278 11.60 -6.25 35.48
CA ILE A 278 10.50 -5.76 36.32
C ILE A 278 10.07 -6.89 37.27
N SER A 279 10.09 -6.63 38.57
CA SER A 279 9.77 -7.61 39.59
C SER A 279 8.93 -7.02 40.73
N LYS A 280 8.30 -7.87 41.53
CA LYS A 280 7.68 -7.42 42.81
C LYS A 280 8.76 -7.01 43.80
N THR A 281 8.50 -5.91 44.51
CA THR A 281 9.28 -5.58 45.70
C THR A 281 8.99 -6.65 46.76
N LEU A 282 10.01 -7.37 47.19
CA LEU A 282 9.89 -8.21 48.36
C LEU A 282 9.63 -7.28 49.56
N LEU A 283 8.43 -7.28 50.08
CA LEU A 283 8.22 -6.71 51.42
C LEU A 283 9.10 -7.56 52.34
N SER A 284 10.14 -6.94 52.87
CA SER A 284 10.95 -7.54 53.93
C SER A 284 9.97 -7.94 55.03
N LYS A 285 9.66 -9.24 55.12
CA LYS A 285 9.02 -9.76 56.30
C LYS A 285 9.97 -9.48 57.45
N GLU A 286 9.56 -8.52 58.26
CA GLU A 286 9.90 -8.34 59.64
C GLU A 286 11.21 -8.96 60.12
N ILE A 287 12.23 -8.12 60.19
CA ILE A 287 13.22 -8.25 61.25
C ILE A 287 12.61 -7.51 62.43
N PHE A 288 11.79 -8.20 63.23
CA PHE A 288 11.67 -7.93 64.64
C PHE A 288 12.02 -9.23 65.39
N PRO A 289 12.98 -9.10 66.30
CA PRO A 289 13.38 -10.19 67.19
C PRO A 289 12.31 -10.51 68.22
#